data_8e62e03071631b567863e7908bfc7f6d
#
_entry.id   8e62e03071631b567863e7908bfc7f6d
#
_cell.length_a   1.000
_cell.length_b   1.000
_cell.length_c   1.000
_cell.angle_alpha   90.00
_cell.angle_beta   90.00
_cell.angle_gamma   90.00
#
_symmetry.space_group_name_H-M   'P 1'
#
loop_
_entity.id
_entity.type
_entity.pdbx_description
1 polymer ?
#
loop_
_entity_poly.entity_id
_entity_poly.type
_entity_poly.pdbx_seq_one_letter_code
_entity_poly.pdbx_strand_id
1 'polypeptide(L)'
;LRGRGRMGTRASNIAYWRGGDYVGIGPGAHGRITLAGKRQATRTALAPKAWLERVAVQNSGTSHQDVLTSQDHANELIMMGLRLSDGISRKRVENIANAPMQIPDHLFELRLLDLSGDQIRATEAGRPLLNQLVQALMY
;
A
#
# COMPACT_ATOMS: atom_id res chain seq x y z
N LEU A 1 -24.48 16.45 23.41
CA LEU A 1 -23.18 15.77 23.42
C LEU A 1 -23.17 14.68 22.33
N ARG A 2 -22.87 14.99 21.08
CA ARG A 2 -22.77 14.01 20.01
C ARG A 2 -21.33 13.92 19.52
N GLY A 3 -20.73 12.78 19.77
CA GLY A 3 -19.84 11.95 18.97
C GLY A 3 -18.82 12.64 18.05
N ARG A 4 -17.71 13.10 18.60
CA ARG A 4 -16.46 13.31 17.85
C ARG A 4 -15.64 12.03 17.89
N GLY A 5 -15.86 11.14 16.96
CA GLY A 5 -15.07 9.94 16.97
C GLY A 5 -15.18 9.12 15.72
N ARG A 6 -14.73 9.63 14.54
CA ARG A 6 -14.49 8.79 13.34
C ARG A 6 -13.75 9.47 12.19
N MET A 7 -13.28 10.71 12.34
CA MET A 7 -12.49 11.33 11.26
C MET A 7 -11.04 10.83 11.18
N GLY A 8 -10.41 10.47 12.29
CA GLY A 8 -9.02 10.03 12.32
C GLY A 8 -8.76 8.71 11.58
N THR A 9 -9.67 7.74 11.69
CA THR A 9 -9.52 6.39 11.10
C THR A 9 -9.60 6.43 9.57
N ARG A 10 -10.42 7.29 8.99
CA ARG A 10 -10.59 7.40 7.54
C ARG A 10 -9.39 8.09 6.87
N ALA A 11 -8.88 9.16 7.45
CA ALA A 11 -7.73 9.89 6.94
C ALA A 11 -6.44 9.09 7.01
N SER A 12 -6.19 8.38 8.11
CA SER A 12 -5.02 7.50 8.26
C SER A 12 -5.05 6.31 7.30
N ASN A 13 -6.22 5.70 7.07
CA ASN A 13 -6.37 4.63 6.09
C ASN A 13 -6.14 5.11 4.66
N ILE A 14 -6.60 6.31 4.30
CA ILE A 14 -6.37 6.88 2.97
C ILE A 14 -4.89 7.15 2.75
N ALA A 15 -4.16 7.68 3.73
CA ALA A 15 -2.71 7.89 3.65
C ALA A 15 -1.97 6.57 3.43
N TYR A 16 -2.35 5.53 4.16
CA TYR A 16 -1.85 4.17 4.00
C TYR A 16 -2.10 3.63 2.58
N TRP A 17 -3.35 3.72 2.09
CA TRP A 17 -3.72 3.21 0.76
C TRP A 17 -3.11 4.01 -0.38
N ARG A 18 -2.74 5.27 -0.16
CA ARG A 18 -1.97 6.09 -1.11
C ARG A 18 -0.47 5.81 -1.10
N GLY A 19 -0.03 4.83 -0.33
CA GLY A 19 1.37 4.45 -0.22
C GLY A 19 2.21 5.42 0.61
N GLY A 20 1.61 6.13 1.57
CA GLY A 20 2.32 6.95 2.55
C GLY A 20 3.16 6.09 3.51
N ASP A 21 4.12 6.72 4.18
CA ASP A 21 4.89 6.09 5.23
C ASP A 21 4.04 5.91 6.49
N TYR A 22 4.25 4.80 7.17
CA TYR A 22 3.63 4.52 8.47
C TYR A 22 4.51 3.63 9.31
N VAL A 23 4.42 3.80 10.61
CA VAL A 23 5.19 3.05 11.60
C VAL A 23 4.28 2.08 12.34
N GLY A 24 4.71 0.83 12.43
CA GLY A 24 4.04 -0.16 13.26
C GLY A 24 4.38 0.01 14.74
N ILE A 25 3.37 0.02 15.60
CA ILE A 25 3.52 0.15 17.06
C ILE A 25 2.98 -1.10 17.72
N GLY A 26 3.75 -1.65 18.65
CA GLY A 26 3.38 -2.85 19.40
C GLY A 26 3.97 -4.14 18.81
N PRO A 27 3.76 -5.29 19.49
CA PRO A 27 4.27 -6.59 19.04
C PRO A 27 3.66 -7.03 17.71
N GLY A 28 4.49 -7.54 16.80
CA GLY A 28 4.07 -8.06 15.50
C GLY A 28 3.56 -7.00 14.52
N ALA A 29 3.74 -5.71 14.80
CA ALA A 29 3.28 -4.65 13.93
C ALA A 29 4.17 -4.50 12.69
N HIS A 30 3.53 -4.13 11.58
CA HIS A 30 4.19 -3.86 10.31
C HIS A 30 4.25 -2.36 10.04
N GLY A 31 5.30 -1.91 9.38
CA GLY A 31 5.48 -0.53 8.95
C GLY A 31 6.05 -0.43 7.54
N ARG A 32 5.94 0.75 6.98
CA ARG A 32 6.58 1.15 5.73
C ARG A 32 7.17 2.52 5.92
N ILE A 33 8.47 2.64 5.73
CA ILE A 33 9.21 3.89 5.87
C ILE A 33 10.10 4.11 4.65
N THR A 34 10.27 5.35 4.26
CA THR A 34 11.15 5.72 3.15
C THR A 34 12.39 6.38 3.71
N LEU A 35 13.55 5.73 3.56
CA LEU A 35 14.85 6.24 3.99
C LEU A 35 15.75 6.37 2.77
N ALA A 36 16.38 7.53 2.61
CA ALA A 36 17.28 7.83 1.47
C ALA A 36 16.66 7.45 0.11
N GLY A 37 15.38 7.75 -0.08
CA GLY A 37 14.63 7.44 -1.31
C GLY A 37 14.29 5.97 -1.52
N LYS A 38 14.62 5.08 -0.58
CA LYS A 38 14.30 3.65 -0.64
C LYS A 38 13.19 3.30 0.35
N ARG A 39 12.13 2.67 -0.15
CA ARG A 39 11.03 2.18 0.68
C ARG A 39 11.44 0.90 1.38
N GLN A 40 11.17 0.83 2.67
CA GLN A 40 11.55 -0.28 3.51
C GLN A 40 10.32 -0.82 4.23
N ALA A 41 10.24 -2.14 4.27
CA ALA A 41 9.28 -2.86 5.09
C ALA A 41 9.88 -3.09 6.47
N THR A 42 9.17 -2.72 7.53
CA THR A 42 9.58 -2.98 8.91
C THR A 42 8.60 -3.91 9.58
N ARG A 43 9.09 -4.73 10.49
CA ARG A 43 8.29 -5.59 11.35
C ARG A 43 8.86 -5.59 12.75
N THR A 44 8.00 -5.46 13.76
CA THR A 44 8.40 -5.54 15.16
C THR A 44 8.42 -7.01 15.64
N ALA A 45 9.09 -7.25 16.78
CA ALA A 45 9.12 -8.56 17.39
C ALA A 45 7.70 -9.06 17.70
N LEU A 46 7.41 -10.32 17.39
CA LEU A 46 6.06 -10.88 17.45
C LEU A 46 5.60 -11.12 18.88
N ALA A 47 6.48 -11.68 19.73
CA ALA A 47 6.15 -11.97 21.12
C ALA A 47 6.20 -10.68 21.96
N PRO A 48 5.17 -10.39 22.80
CA PRO A 48 5.13 -9.17 23.60
C PRO A 48 6.36 -9.00 24.50
N LYS A 49 6.83 -10.06 25.14
CA LYS A 49 8.03 -10.02 25.97
C LYS A 49 9.28 -9.62 25.18
N ALA A 50 9.52 -10.26 24.02
CA ALA A 50 10.65 -9.96 23.15
C ALA A 50 10.57 -8.53 22.60
N TRP A 51 9.37 -8.03 22.31
CA TRP A 51 9.17 -6.65 21.89
C TRP A 51 9.54 -5.66 23.01
N LEU A 52 9.10 -5.89 24.25
CA LEU A 52 9.43 -5.05 25.41
C LEU A 52 10.93 -5.04 25.69
N GLU A 53 11.58 -6.20 25.66
CA GLU A 53 13.02 -6.33 25.85
C GLU A 53 13.81 -5.54 24.78
N ARG A 54 13.40 -5.62 23.51
CA ARG A 54 14.02 -4.83 22.43
C ARG A 54 13.84 -3.33 22.66
N VAL A 55 12.64 -2.89 22.99
CA VAL A 55 12.38 -1.48 23.25
C VAL A 55 13.23 -0.98 24.42
N ALA A 56 13.38 -1.75 25.48
CA ALA A 56 14.18 -1.39 26.66
C ALA A 56 15.68 -1.28 26.33
N VAL A 57 16.20 -2.16 25.46
CA VAL A 57 17.65 -2.22 25.16
C VAL A 57 18.04 -1.35 23.95
N GLN A 58 17.21 -1.35 22.92
CA GLN A 58 17.52 -0.74 21.61
C GLN A 58 16.70 0.52 21.30
N ASN A 59 15.81 0.95 22.21
CA ASN A 59 14.81 2.00 22.00
C ASN A 59 13.94 1.76 20.72
N SER A 60 13.85 0.52 20.25
CA SER A 60 13.08 0.12 19.09
C SER A 60 12.59 -1.32 19.22
N GLY A 61 11.32 -1.54 18.92
CA GLY A 61 10.74 -2.89 18.84
C GLY A 61 10.95 -3.58 17.49
N THR A 62 11.60 -2.91 16.53
CA THR A 62 11.82 -3.45 15.17
C THR A 62 12.75 -4.65 15.20
N SER A 63 12.29 -5.77 14.65
CA SER A 63 13.05 -7.01 14.54
C SER A 63 13.56 -7.28 13.13
N HIS A 64 12.86 -6.80 12.11
CA HIS A 64 13.20 -6.96 10.69
C HIS A 64 12.99 -5.65 9.96
N GLN A 65 13.89 -5.39 9.01
CA GLN A 65 13.84 -4.23 8.14
C GLN A 65 14.44 -4.61 6.80
N ASP A 66 13.60 -4.65 5.76
CA ASP A 66 13.96 -5.08 4.42
C ASP A 66 13.70 -3.96 3.42
N VAL A 67 14.65 -3.71 2.53
CA VAL A 67 14.46 -2.77 1.42
C VAL A 67 13.58 -3.44 0.37
N LEU A 68 12.46 -2.80 0.01
CA LEU A 68 11.59 -3.28 -1.05
C LEU A 68 12.25 -3.07 -2.42
N THR A 69 12.07 -4.03 -3.31
CA THR A 69 12.41 -3.82 -4.72
C THR A 69 11.47 -2.77 -5.32
N SER A 70 11.87 -2.19 -6.45
CA SER A 70 11.02 -1.25 -7.19
C SER A 70 9.68 -1.87 -7.59
N GLN A 71 9.70 -3.14 -8.01
CA GLN A 71 8.48 -3.87 -8.37
C GLN A 71 7.61 -4.16 -7.16
N ASP A 72 8.17 -4.61 -6.03
CA ASP A 72 7.41 -4.82 -4.80
C ASP A 72 6.72 -3.54 -4.33
N HIS A 73 7.43 -2.40 -4.39
CA HIS A 73 6.85 -1.11 -4.04
C HIS A 73 5.71 -0.72 -5.00
N ALA A 74 5.90 -0.91 -6.32
CA ALA A 74 4.85 -0.66 -7.31
C ALA A 74 3.63 -1.56 -7.09
N ASN A 75 3.86 -2.85 -6.83
CA ASN A 75 2.81 -3.83 -6.54
C ASN A 75 2.02 -3.47 -5.27
N GLU A 76 2.68 -3.00 -4.21
CA GLU A 76 1.98 -2.48 -3.03
C GLU A 76 1.07 -1.29 -3.38
N LEU A 77 1.53 -0.35 -4.22
CA LEU A 77 0.71 0.77 -4.67
C LEU A 77 -0.51 0.34 -5.46
N ILE A 78 -0.35 -0.64 -6.36
CA ILE A 78 -1.47 -1.21 -7.13
C ILE A 78 -2.46 -1.85 -6.18
N MET A 79 -1.98 -2.73 -5.30
CA MET A 79 -2.82 -3.47 -4.35
C MET A 79 -3.63 -2.57 -3.42
N MET A 80 -3.03 -1.49 -2.95
CA MET A 80 -3.68 -0.55 -2.04
C MET A 80 -4.52 0.48 -2.78
N GLY A 81 -3.98 1.07 -3.83
CA GLY A 81 -4.57 2.22 -4.51
C GLY A 81 -5.82 1.89 -5.32
N LEU A 82 -5.93 0.68 -5.90
CA LEU A 82 -7.15 0.26 -6.61
C LEU A 82 -8.37 0.14 -5.69
N ARG A 83 -8.18 0.07 -4.37
CA ARG A 83 -9.27 0.12 -3.39
C ARG A 83 -9.89 1.50 -3.25
N LEU A 84 -9.14 2.54 -3.64
CA LEU A 84 -9.61 3.91 -3.59
C LEU A 84 -10.52 4.22 -4.79
N SER A 85 -11.47 5.11 -4.59
CA SER A 85 -12.33 5.64 -5.68
C SER A 85 -11.53 6.40 -6.73
N ASP A 86 -10.44 7.06 -6.30
CA ASP A 86 -9.55 7.82 -7.19
C ASP A 86 -8.64 6.91 -8.02
N GLY A 87 -8.47 5.64 -7.60
CA GLY A 87 -7.60 4.68 -8.25
C GLY A 87 -6.12 4.99 -8.06
N ILE A 88 -5.32 4.64 -9.06
CA ILE A 88 -3.86 4.79 -9.06
C ILE A 88 -3.38 5.61 -10.25
N SER A 89 -2.33 6.40 -10.04
CA SER A 89 -1.63 7.06 -11.15
C SER A 89 -0.73 6.05 -11.86
N ARG A 90 -1.00 5.82 -13.15
CA ARG A 90 -0.20 4.94 -14.01
C ARG A 90 1.27 5.39 -14.04
N LYS A 91 1.52 6.66 -14.31
CA LYS A 91 2.87 7.23 -14.36
C LYS A 91 3.63 7.06 -13.06
N ARG A 92 2.95 7.25 -11.92
CA ARG A 92 3.59 7.06 -10.60
C ARG A 92 4.02 5.61 -10.41
N VAL A 93 3.16 4.65 -10.75
CA VAL A 93 3.48 3.22 -10.63
C VAL A 93 4.62 2.84 -11.56
N GLU A 94 4.57 3.24 -12.84
CA GLU A 94 5.62 2.98 -13.83
C GLU A 94 6.97 3.59 -13.42
N ASN A 95 6.97 4.81 -12.90
CA ASN A 95 8.19 5.46 -12.40
C ASN A 95 8.81 4.71 -11.24
N ILE A 96 8.00 4.20 -10.32
CA ILE A 96 8.48 3.43 -9.17
C ILE A 96 8.97 2.05 -9.58
N ALA A 97 8.23 1.36 -10.46
CA ALA A 97 8.62 0.06 -11.00
C ALA A 97 9.85 0.14 -11.91
N ASN A 98 10.12 1.33 -12.45
CA ASN A 98 11.07 1.56 -13.54
C ASN A 98 10.79 0.67 -14.76
N ALA A 99 9.50 0.44 -15.05
CA ALA A 99 9.02 -0.39 -16.13
C ALA A 99 7.58 0.01 -16.51
N PRO A 100 7.18 -0.15 -17.79
CA PRO A 100 5.82 0.12 -18.23
C PRO A 100 4.84 -0.88 -17.62
N MET A 101 3.66 -0.38 -17.22
CA MET A 101 2.57 -1.23 -16.74
C MET A 101 1.87 -1.93 -17.90
N GLN A 102 1.78 -3.23 -17.82
CA GLN A 102 1.03 -4.04 -18.77
C GLN A 102 -0.43 -4.14 -18.31
N ILE A 103 -1.34 -3.55 -19.08
CA ILE A 103 -2.78 -3.59 -18.77
C ILE A 103 -3.46 -4.36 -19.90
N PRO A 104 -4.06 -5.52 -19.63
CA PRO A 104 -4.79 -6.27 -20.64
C PRO A 104 -5.99 -5.48 -21.17
N ASP A 105 -6.08 -5.30 -22.52
CA ASP A 105 -7.11 -4.49 -23.17
C ASP A 105 -8.54 -4.94 -22.82
N HIS A 106 -8.76 -6.24 -22.68
CA HIS A 106 -10.06 -6.79 -22.34
C HIS A 106 -10.63 -6.27 -21.00
N LEU A 107 -9.78 -5.78 -20.09
CA LEU A 107 -10.25 -5.20 -18.81
C LEU A 107 -10.99 -3.86 -19.03
N PHE A 108 -10.62 -3.12 -20.07
CA PHE A 108 -11.33 -1.91 -20.51
C PHE A 108 -12.56 -2.26 -21.34
N GLU A 109 -12.44 -3.23 -22.24
CA GLU A 109 -13.56 -3.70 -23.07
C GLU A 109 -14.70 -4.23 -22.23
N LEU A 110 -14.41 -5.00 -21.19
CA LEU A 110 -15.39 -5.50 -20.21
C LEU A 110 -15.82 -4.43 -19.19
N ARG A 111 -15.31 -3.20 -19.32
CA ARG A 111 -15.59 -2.09 -18.39
C ARG A 111 -15.33 -2.41 -16.93
N LEU A 112 -14.32 -3.22 -16.66
CA LEU A 112 -13.87 -3.54 -15.30
C LEU A 112 -12.90 -2.49 -14.76
N LEU A 113 -12.12 -1.88 -15.65
CA LEU A 113 -11.25 -0.74 -15.38
C LEU A 113 -11.68 0.48 -16.21
N ASP A 114 -11.44 1.65 -15.66
CA ASP A 114 -11.58 2.94 -16.32
C ASP A 114 -10.24 3.68 -16.28
N LEU A 115 -9.88 4.33 -17.39
CA LEU A 115 -8.70 5.17 -17.52
C LEU A 115 -9.14 6.61 -17.79
N SER A 116 -8.95 7.48 -16.81
CA SER A 116 -9.22 8.91 -16.91
C SER A 116 -7.93 9.70 -16.77
N GLY A 117 -7.41 10.19 -17.91
CA GLY A 117 -6.08 10.80 -17.95
C GLY A 117 -5.00 9.78 -17.55
N ASP A 118 -4.37 10.00 -16.40
CA ASP A 118 -3.35 9.12 -15.83
C ASP A 118 -3.90 8.17 -14.74
N GLN A 119 -5.17 8.34 -14.35
CA GLN A 119 -5.77 7.55 -13.26
C GLN A 119 -6.43 6.28 -13.79
N ILE A 120 -5.99 5.14 -13.28
CA ILE A 120 -6.60 3.82 -13.49
C ILE A 120 -7.49 3.53 -12.27
N ARG A 121 -8.77 3.23 -12.51
CA ARG A 121 -9.76 2.98 -11.46
C ARG A 121 -10.52 1.69 -11.74
N ALA A 122 -10.84 0.96 -10.68
CA ALA A 122 -11.82 -0.09 -10.77
C ALA A 122 -13.22 0.53 -10.88
N THR A 123 -13.99 0.12 -11.87
CA THR A 123 -15.40 0.51 -12.03
C THR A 123 -16.29 -0.20 -11.01
N GLU A 124 -17.56 0.15 -10.94
CA GLU A 124 -18.52 -0.60 -10.11
C GLU A 124 -18.60 -2.09 -10.50
N ALA A 125 -18.52 -2.39 -11.79
CA ALA A 125 -18.48 -3.76 -12.29
C ALA A 125 -17.16 -4.47 -11.95
N GLY A 126 -16.04 -3.73 -11.89
CA GLY A 126 -14.73 -4.26 -11.54
C GLY A 126 -14.51 -4.47 -10.04
N ARG A 127 -15.20 -3.73 -9.18
CA ARG A 127 -15.00 -3.82 -7.72
C ARG A 127 -15.20 -5.22 -7.12
N PRO A 128 -16.19 -6.03 -7.52
CA PRO A 128 -16.29 -7.40 -7.04
C PRO A 128 -15.10 -8.28 -7.44
N LEU A 129 -14.38 -7.90 -8.52
CA LEU A 129 -13.23 -8.62 -9.07
C LEU A 129 -11.89 -7.96 -8.71
N LEU A 130 -11.85 -7.13 -7.67
CA LEU A 130 -10.71 -6.30 -7.35
C LEU A 130 -9.40 -7.09 -7.19
N ASN A 131 -9.43 -8.26 -6.54
CA ASN A 131 -8.24 -9.08 -6.36
C ASN A 131 -7.68 -9.59 -7.70
N GLN A 132 -8.56 -10.00 -8.62
CA GLN A 132 -8.17 -10.41 -9.97
C GLN A 132 -7.59 -9.25 -10.77
N LEU A 133 -8.19 -8.06 -10.66
CA LEU A 133 -7.68 -6.84 -11.30
C LEU A 133 -6.29 -6.48 -10.76
N VAL A 134 -6.10 -6.54 -9.45
CA VAL A 134 -4.79 -6.31 -8.83
C VAL A 134 -3.76 -7.28 -9.40
N GLN A 135 -4.05 -8.58 -9.41
CA GLN A 135 -3.13 -9.59 -9.96
C GLN A 135 -2.82 -9.37 -11.43
N ALA A 136 -3.80 -8.95 -12.23
CA ALA A 136 -3.59 -8.68 -13.66
C ALA A 136 -2.71 -7.46 -13.94
N LEU A 137 -2.59 -6.53 -12.99
CA LEU A 137 -1.81 -5.30 -13.13
C LEU A 137 -0.44 -5.35 -12.44
N MET A 138 -0.16 -6.36 -11.60
CA MET A 138 1.13 -6.51 -10.91
C MET A 138 2.27 -6.85 -11.87
N TYR A 139 3.49 -6.41 -11.50
CA TYR A 139 4.73 -6.71 -12.20
C TYR A 139 5.25 -8.11 -11.92
#